data_e426fa128e3d846a9572f11cf217b592
#
_entry.id   e426fa128e3d846a9572f11cf217b592
#
_cell.length_a   1.000
_cell.length_b   1.000
_cell.length_c   1.000
_cell.angle_alpha   90.00
_cell.angle_beta   90.00
_cell.angle_gamma   90.00
#
_symmetry.space_group_name_H-M   'P 1'
#
loop_
_entity.id
_entity.type
_entity.pdbx_description
1 polymer ?
#
loop_
_entity_poly.entity_id
_entity_poly.type
_entity_poly.pdbx_seq_one_letter_code
_entity_poly.pdbx_strand_id
1 'polypeptide(L)'
;LSGLDTSEATSMSDMFNYCTSLTSLDVSGFDTSQVKKMDRMFRFCEKLTELDVSNFSGASLENAYFMFQDCKALETLNLGSFSPAKATNLQGMFVGCKSLKSLDLSRFSTTSATDMTMMFHGCSSLKTLDLTSFDTANVTCTNAMFYGCSALEVLDLGSFDLSSAGDVTNMFGSCSSLRTIYAANSFAIPEGAYSNNMFSGCTSLVGGSGTAYDAAHVDAEYARVDRGATAPGYLAGKMGDVNGNGRLNAVDAQIAYDIATTTFYQDRPDYAAMFARADVTGAPGGGPDGQVTANDAFAIQYAALRGWGA
;
A
#
# COMPACT_ATOMS: atom_id res chain seq x y z
N LEU A 1 -21.05 -15.16 22.25
CA LEU A 1 -22.10 -14.75 21.27
C LEU A 1 -22.64 -15.95 20.45
N SER A 2 -22.34 -17.19 20.87
CA SER A 2 -22.61 -18.43 20.14
C SER A 2 -24.10 -18.72 19.85
N GLY A 3 -25.05 -17.99 20.41
CA GLY A 3 -26.49 -18.17 20.14
C GLY A 3 -27.10 -17.02 19.32
N LEU A 4 -26.29 -16.10 18.83
CA LEU A 4 -26.80 -14.97 18.05
C LEU A 4 -26.86 -15.36 16.57
N ASP A 5 -28.07 -15.47 16.02
CA ASP A 5 -28.28 -15.65 14.58
C ASP A 5 -28.15 -14.29 13.87
N THR A 6 -27.20 -14.19 12.95
CA THR A 6 -26.91 -12.99 12.18
C THR A 6 -27.15 -13.17 10.68
N SER A 7 -27.72 -14.30 10.25
CA SER A 7 -27.89 -14.68 8.83
C SER A 7 -28.70 -13.66 8.01
N GLU A 8 -29.66 -12.98 8.66
CA GLU A 8 -30.52 -11.97 8.02
C GLU A 8 -30.02 -10.52 8.27
N ALA A 9 -28.87 -10.37 8.94
CA ALA A 9 -28.35 -9.04 9.27
C ALA A 9 -27.82 -8.33 8.01
N THR A 10 -28.32 -7.13 7.76
CA THR A 10 -27.85 -6.27 6.66
C THR A 10 -26.95 -5.15 7.14
N SER A 11 -26.88 -4.90 8.45
CA SER A 11 -26.00 -3.92 9.08
C SER A 11 -25.51 -4.40 10.43
N MET A 12 -24.21 -4.25 10.65
CA MET A 12 -23.53 -4.46 11.93
C MET A 12 -22.79 -3.17 12.37
N SER A 13 -23.25 -2.02 11.85
CA SER A 13 -22.69 -0.72 12.21
C SER A 13 -22.77 -0.50 13.72
N ASP A 14 -21.66 0.01 14.29
CA ASP A 14 -21.54 0.35 15.72
C ASP A 14 -21.71 -0.82 16.71
N MET A 15 -21.76 -2.10 16.28
CA MET A 15 -22.16 -3.23 17.14
C MET A 15 -21.28 -3.39 18.40
N PHE A 16 -19.98 -3.14 18.32
CA PHE A 16 -19.05 -3.15 19.44
C PHE A 16 -18.37 -1.79 19.64
N ASN A 17 -18.95 -0.74 19.08
CA ASN A 17 -18.38 0.60 19.18
C ASN A 17 -18.28 1.04 20.67
N TYR A 18 -17.11 1.60 21.04
CA TYR A 18 -16.79 1.99 22.42
C TYR A 18 -16.78 0.85 23.45
N CYS A 19 -16.59 -0.40 23.04
CA CYS A 19 -16.33 -1.49 23.97
C CYS A 19 -14.90 -1.43 24.53
N THR A 20 -14.55 -0.32 25.20
CA THR A 20 -13.19 0.05 25.62
C THR A 20 -12.55 -0.91 26.62
N SER A 21 -13.35 -1.72 27.30
CA SER A 21 -12.88 -2.70 28.29
C SER A 21 -12.77 -4.11 27.74
N LEU A 22 -13.19 -4.34 26.49
CA LEU A 22 -13.22 -5.66 25.86
C LEU A 22 -11.78 -6.13 25.58
N THR A 23 -11.40 -7.28 26.13
CA THR A 23 -10.06 -7.87 25.97
C THR A 23 -10.03 -9.05 25.02
N SER A 24 -11.16 -9.71 24.81
CA SER A 24 -11.32 -10.81 23.85
C SER A 24 -12.73 -10.81 23.28
N LEU A 25 -12.88 -11.26 22.04
CA LEU A 25 -14.17 -11.32 21.37
C LEU A 25 -14.18 -12.48 20.37
N ASP A 26 -15.13 -13.41 20.55
CA ASP A 26 -15.38 -14.48 19.59
C ASP A 26 -16.59 -14.11 18.71
N VAL A 27 -16.32 -13.93 17.41
CA VAL A 27 -17.30 -13.64 16.35
C VAL A 27 -17.36 -14.75 15.30
N SER A 28 -16.79 -15.93 15.60
CA SER A 28 -16.72 -17.08 14.69
C SER A 28 -18.09 -17.60 14.24
N GLY A 29 -19.13 -17.36 15.06
CA GLY A 29 -20.51 -17.73 14.74
C GLY A 29 -21.27 -16.70 13.89
N PHE A 30 -20.65 -15.59 13.49
CA PHE A 30 -21.36 -14.57 12.73
C PHE A 30 -21.44 -14.93 11.24
N ASP A 31 -22.63 -14.92 10.69
CA ASP A 31 -22.85 -14.87 9.24
C ASP A 31 -22.97 -13.41 8.81
N THR A 32 -22.04 -12.98 7.96
CA THR A 32 -21.98 -11.61 7.43
C THR A 32 -22.26 -11.55 5.92
N SER A 33 -22.78 -12.64 5.34
CA SER A 33 -22.98 -12.76 3.89
C SER A 33 -23.92 -11.70 3.29
N GLN A 34 -24.89 -11.22 4.08
CA GLN A 34 -25.87 -10.20 3.69
C GLN A 34 -25.51 -8.80 4.19
N VAL A 35 -24.43 -8.66 4.98
CA VAL A 35 -24.09 -7.40 5.63
C VAL A 35 -23.52 -6.41 4.64
N LYS A 36 -24.17 -5.24 4.53
CA LYS A 36 -23.77 -4.13 3.67
C LYS A 36 -23.00 -3.04 4.41
N LYS A 37 -23.16 -2.95 5.73
CA LYS A 37 -22.54 -1.90 6.56
C LYS A 37 -21.90 -2.50 7.79
N MET A 38 -20.61 -2.20 7.98
CA MET A 38 -19.81 -2.54 9.16
C MET A 38 -19.10 -1.28 9.71
N ASP A 39 -19.60 -0.10 9.38
CA ASP A 39 -19.00 1.14 9.84
C ASP A 39 -18.93 1.17 11.36
N ARG A 40 -17.75 1.52 11.88
CA ARG A 40 -17.44 1.62 13.32
C ARG A 40 -17.69 0.34 14.13
N MET A 41 -17.79 -0.84 13.50
CA MET A 41 -18.20 -2.08 14.19
C MET A 41 -17.34 -2.38 15.42
N PHE A 42 -16.02 -2.21 15.35
CA PHE A 42 -15.07 -2.46 16.45
C PHE A 42 -14.37 -1.17 16.93
N ARG A 43 -14.88 -0.01 16.55
CA ARG A 43 -14.28 1.28 16.88
C ARG A 43 -14.10 1.44 18.39
N PHE A 44 -12.91 1.89 18.83
CA PHE A 44 -12.55 2.04 20.25
C PHE A 44 -12.62 0.76 21.10
N CYS A 45 -12.43 -0.42 20.52
CA CYS A 45 -12.13 -1.62 21.28
C CYS A 45 -10.65 -1.58 21.74
N GLU A 46 -10.33 -0.62 22.62
CA GLU A 46 -8.95 -0.19 22.90
C GLU A 46 -8.08 -1.26 23.57
N LYS A 47 -8.68 -2.26 24.26
CA LYS A 47 -7.98 -3.32 24.99
C LYS A 47 -7.97 -4.67 24.27
N LEU A 48 -8.62 -4.77 23.11
CA LEU A 48 -8.64 -5.97 22.31
C LEU A 48 -7.24 -6.19 21.70
N THR A 49 -6.59 -7.31 22.03
CA THR A 49 -5.22 -7.61 21.59
C THR A 49 -5.18 -8.46 20.32
N GLU A 50 -6.21 -9.26 20.10
CA GLU A 50 -6.37 -10.10 18.93
C GLU A 50 -7.84 -10.12 18.47
N LEU A 51 -8.06 -10.23 17.17
CA LEU A 51 -9.38 -10.36 16.60
C LEU A 51 -9.31 -11.23 15.34
N ASP A 52 -10.15 -12.25 15.29
CA ASP A 52 -10.32 -13.11 14.12
C ASP A 52 -11.69 -12.83 13.46
N VAL A 53 -11.64 -12.28 12.24
CA VAL A 53 -12.80 -12.06 11.38
C VAL A 53 -12.66 -12.84 10.06
N SER A 54 -11.87 -13.91 10.06
CA SER A 54 -11.58 -14.73 8.86
C SER A 54 -12.81 -15.40 8.26
N ASN A 55 -13.87 -15.55 9.07
CA ASN A 55 -15.20 -16.05 8.64
C ASN A 55 -16.08 -14.94 8.03
N PHE A 56 -15.70 -13.66 8.14
CA PHE A 56 -16.53 -12.58 7.61
C PHE A 56 -16.53 -12.58 6.07
N SER A 57 -17.70 -12.37 5.50
CA SER A 57 -17.88 -12.09 4.08
C SER A 57 -17.87 -10.59 3.83
N GLY A 58 -17.00 -10.13 2.93
CA GLY A 58 -17.02 -8.76 2.43
C GLY A 58 -17.81 -8.58 1.11
N ALA A 59 -18.40 -9.68 0.59
CA ALA A 59 -18.98 -9.69 -0.78
C ALA A 59 -20.15 -8.73 -0.99
N SER A 60 -20.91 -8.44 0.08
CA SER A 60 -22.04 -7.50 0.05
C SER A 60 -21.71 -6.13 0.66
N LEU A 61 -20.48 -5.97 1.21
CA LEU A 61 -20.11 -4.79 1.99
C LEU A 61 -19.95 -3.55 1.12
N GLU A 62 -20.70 -2.51 1.45
CA GLU A 62 -20.70 -1.21 0.76
C GLU A 62 -19.96 -0.14 1.56
N ASN A 63 -19.86 -0.30 2.92
CA ASN A 63 -19.25 0.67 3.81
C ASN A 63 -18.51 0.00 4.98
N ALA A 64 -17.22 0.32 5.12
CA ALA A 64 -16.34 -0.13 6.22
C ALA A 64 -15.68 1.06 6.96
N TYR A 65 -16.31 2.24 6.91
CA TYR A 65 -15.86 3.47 7.53
C TYR A 65 -15.51 3.26 9.01
N PHE A 66 -14.24 3.52 9.37
CA PHE A 66 -13.72 3.41 10.74
C PHE A 66 -13.94 2.05 11.43
N MET A 67 -14.04 0.95 10.69
CA MET A 67 -14.41 -0.36 11.23
C MET A 67 -13.57 -0.78 12.43
N PHE A 68 -12.24 -0.59 12.38
CA PHE A 68 -11.29 -0.94 13.45
C PHE A 68 -10.60 0.27 14.08
N GLN A 69 -11.17 1.49 13.92
CA GLN A 69 -10.54 2.71 14.44
C GLN A 69 -10.25 2.59 15.94
N ASP A 70 -9.02 2.99 16.32
CA ASP A 70 -8.56 3.06 17.70
C ASP A 70 -8.66 1.71 18.47
N CYS A 71 -8.52 0.58 17.79
CA CYS A 71 -8.19 -0.68 18.42
C CYS A 71 -6.70 -0.65 18.83
N LYS A 72 -6.36 0.19 19.81
CA LYS A 72 -4.97 0.59 20.12
C LYS A 72 -4.05 -0.55 20.51
N ALA A 73 -4.60 -1.54 21.25
CA ALA A 73 -3.85 -2.70 21.71
C ALA A 73 -3.82 -3.86 20.73
N LEU A 74 -4.52 -3.75 19.58
CA LEU A 74 -4.66 -4.85 18.62
C LEU A 74 -3.31 -5.15 17.97
N GLU A 75 -2.73 -6.31 18.32
CA GLU A 75 -1.45 -6.78 17.77
C GLU A 75 -1.65 -7.69 16.55
N THR A 76 -2.74 -8.47 16.57
CA THR A 76 -3.08 -9.45 15.53
C THR A 76 -4.51 -9.26 15.04
N LEU A 77 -4.68 -9.06 13.74
CA LEU A 77 -5.97 -9.04 13.06
C LEU A 77 -5.95 -10.07 11.92
N ASN A 78 -6.76 -11.13 12.06
CA ASN A 78 -6.92 -12.12 11.01
C ASN A 78 -8.12 -11.76 10.14
N LEU A 79 -7.86 -11.32 8.92
CA LEU A 79 -8.89 -11.01 7.93
C LEU A 79 -9.30 -12.23 7.09
N GLY A 80 -8.43 -13.26 6.98
CA GLY A 80 -8.69 -14.44 6.17
C GLY A 80 -9.04 -14.12 4.72
N SER A 81 -10.29 -14.40 4.32
CA SER A 81 -10.79 -14.09 2.97
C SER A 81 -11.68 -12.84 2.92
N PHE A 82 -11.76 -12.08 4.00
CA PHE A 82 -12.53 -10.83 4.02
C PHE A 82 -12.02 -9.86 2.96
N SER A 83 -12.88 -9.48 2.04
CA SER A 83 -12.53 -8.59 0.93
C SER A 83 -13.71 -7.67 0.59
N PRO A 84 -13.59 -6.36 0.86
CA PRO A 84 -14.67 -5.40 0.68
C PRO A 84 -14.72 -4.84 -0.75
N ALA A 85 -14.73 -5.72 -1.76
CA ALA A 85 -14.62 -5.33 -3.18
C ALA A 85 -15.70 -4.36 -3.68
N LYS A 86 -16.85 -4.29 -2.99
CA LYS A 86 -17.95 -3.34 -3.32
C LYS A 86 -17.94 -2.09 -2.45
N ALA A 87 -17.11 -2.05 -1.41
CA ALA A 87 -17.11 -0.89 -0.52
C ALA A 87 -16.51 0.33 -1.23
N THR A 88 -17.27 1.41 -1.23
CA THR A 88 -16.82 2.69 -1.77
C THR A 88 -16.10 3.54 -0.73
N ASN A 89 -16.42 3.35 0.56
CA ASN A 89 -15.84 4.10 1.67
C ASN A 89 -15.04 3.17 2.59
N LEU A 90 -13.70 3.33 2.54
CA LEU A 90 -12.74 2.64 3.39
C LEU A 90 -12.02 3.64 4.33
N GLN A 91 -12.57 4.86 4.47
CA GLN A 91 -11.97 5.91 5.29
C GLN A 91 -11.69 5.41 6.71
N GLY A 92 -10.45 5.58 7.14
CA GLY A 92 -10.00 5.31 8.50
C GLY A 92 -10.19 3.88 9.00
N MET A 93 -10.32 2.90 8.11
CA MET A 93 -10.64 1.53 8.50
C MET A 93 -9.74 1.00 9.61
N PHE A 94 -8.44 1.32 9.59
CA PHE A 94 -7.45 0.90 10.57
C PHE A 94 -6.83 2.06 11.35
N VAL A 95 -7.43 3.26 11.34
CA VAL A 95 -6.91 4.43 12.06
C VAL A 95 -6.59 4.08 13.50
N GLY A 96 -5.39 4.43 13.96
CA GLY A 96 -5.01 4.30 15.37
C GLY A 96 -4.81 2.88 15.88
N CYS A 97 -4.72 1.87 15.00
CA CYS A 97 -4.30 0.51 15.36
C CYS A 97 -2.79 0.50 15.65
N LYS A 98 -2.41 1.14 16.76
CA LYS A 98 -1.00 1.48 17.07
C LYS A 98 -0.11 0.28 17.30
N SER A 99 -0.64 -0.82 17.82
CA SER A 99 0.11 -2.03 18.16
C SER A 99 0.15 -3.06 17.02
N LEU A 100 -0.56 -2.82 15.91
CA LEU A 100 -0.64 -3.75 14.80
C LEU A 100 0.73 -3.85 14.10
N LYS A 101 1.32 -5.06 14.13
CA LYS A 101 2.69 -5.32 13.65
C LYS A 101 2.74 -5.74 12.19
N SER A 102 1.72 -6.44 11.76
CA SER A 102 1.53 -6.92 10.38
C SER A 102 0.05 -7.01 10.05
N LEU A 103 -0.27 -6.93 8.76
CA LEU A 103 -1.64 -7.06 8.27
C LEU A 103 -1.58 -7.74 6.90
N ASP A 104 -2.21 -8.90 6.76
CA ASP A 104 -2.34 -9.58 5.48
C ASP A 104 -3.51 -9.00 4.69
N LEU A 105 -3.18 -8.31 3.61
CA LEU A 105 -4.12 -7.70 2.68
C LEU A 105 -4.09 -8.38 1.31
N SER A 106 -3.44 -9.53 1.15
CA SER A 106 -3.24 -10.19 -0.14
C SER A 106 -4.54 -10.52 -0.88
N ARG A 107 -5.65 -10.65 -0.15
CA ARG A 107 -7.01 -10.91 -0.68
C ARG A 107 -7.95 -9.70 -0.59
N PHE A 108 -7.45 -8.55 -0.15
CA PHE A 108 -8.25 -7.37 0.12
C PHE A 108 -8.42 -6.52 -1.15
N SER A 109 -9.56 -6.66 -1.83
CA SER A 109 -9.84 -5.89 -3.05
C SER A 109 -10.42 -4.52 -2.73
N THR A 110 -9.94 -3.50 -3.44
CA THR A 110 -10.38 -2.11 -3.31
C THR A 110 -10.98 -1.54 -4.60
N THR A 111 -11.41 -2.41 -5.52
CA THR A 111 -11.82 -2.03 -6.89
C THR A 111 -12.94 -1.00 -6.97
N SER A 112 -13.81 -0.93 -5.95
CA SER A 112 -14.90 0.06 -5.89
C SER A 112 -14.58 1.26 -4.99
N ALA A 113 -13.45 1.27 -4.30
CA ALA A 113 -13.14 2.31 -3.33
C ALA A 113 -12.93 3.67 -4.00
N THR A 114 -13.57 4.69 -3.43
CA THR A 114 -13.42 6.09 -3.83
C THR A 114 -12.77 6.93 -2.75
N ASP A 115 -12.84 6.50 -1.49
CA ASP A 115 -12.29 7.21 -0.34
C ASP A 115 -11.46 6.26 0.54
N MET A 116 -10.15 6.53 0.61
CA MET A 116 -9.18 5.84 1.48
C MET A 116 -8.52 6.81 2.48
N THR A 117 -9.19 7.95 2.74
CA THR A 117 -8.72 8.93 3.74
C THR A 117 -8.36 8.23 5.04
N MET A 118 -7.16 8.50 5.58
CA MET A 118 -6.69 8.00 6.88
C MET A 118 -6.71 6.47 7.04
N MET A 119 -6.75 5.65 5.98
CA MET A 119 -6.98 4.21 6.10
C MET A 119 -6.03 3.51 7.08
N PHE A 120 -4.75 3.89 7.10
CA PHE A 120 -3.72 3.37 8.01
C PHE A 120 -3.15 4.43 8.95
N HIS A 121 -3.81 5.58 9.09
CA HIS A 121 -3.32 6.70 9.91
C HIS A 121 -2.99 6.24 11.34
N GLY A 122 -1.74 6.47 11.78
CA GLY A 122 -1.29 6.15 13.13
C GLY A 122 -1.09 4.66 13.41
N CYS A 123 -1.00 3.80 12.40
CA CYS A 123 -0.55 2.41 12.54
C CYS A 123 0.96 2.38 12.79
N SER A 124 1.38 2.89 13.95
CA SER A 124 2.78 3.24 14.25
C SER A 124 3.72 2.05 14.44
N SER A 125 3.21 0.82 14.57
CA SER A 125 4.02 -0.40 14.69
C SER A 125 4.13 -1.21 13.39
N LEU A 126 3.39 -0.86 12.32
CA LEU A 126 3.49 -1.52 11.03
C LEU A 126 4.84 -1.21 10.39
N LYS A 127 5.65 -2.25 10.13
CA LYS A 127 6.97 -2.13 9.49
C LYS A 127 6.91 -2.30 7.98
N THR A 128 6.02 -3.17 7.53
CA THR A 128 5.80 -3.47 6.12
C THR A 128 4.30 -3.55 5.85
N LEU A 129 3.90 -3.26 4.62
CA LEU A 129 2.51 -3.35 4.18
C LEU A 129 2.49 -3.74 2.70
N ASP A 130 1.93 -4.92 2.40
CA ASP A 130 1.73 -5.36 1.01
C ASP A 130 0.41 -4.79 0.50
N LEU A 131 0.50 -3.92 -0.51
CA LEU A 131 -0.62 -3.26 -1.16
C LEU A 131 -0.81 -3.71 -2.62
N THR A 132 -0.20 -4.82 -3.03
CA THR A 132 -0.25 -5.30 -4.43
C THR A 132 -1.66 -5.67 -4.88
N SER A 133 -2.55 -5.98 -3.94
CA SER A 133 -3.99 -6.26 -4.18
C SER A 133 -4.84 -4.99 -4.38
N PHE A 134 -4.29 -3.79 -4.09
CA PHE A 134 -5.04 -2.54 -4.14
C PHE A 134 -5.20 -2.05 -5.57
N ASP A 135 -6.41 -1.68 -5.91
CA ASP A 135 -6.78 -0.91 -7.09
C ASP A 135 -7.23 0.48 -6.61
N THR A 136 -6.54 1.51 -7.07
CA THR A 136 -6.79 2.90 -6.65
C THR A 136 -7.28 3.80 -7.78
N ALA A 137 -7.58 3.24 -8.95
CA ALA A 137 -7.96 4.01 -10.14
C ALA A 137 -9.22 4.89 -9.93
N ASN A 138 -10.13 4.46 -9.02
CA ASN A 138 -11.34 5.20 -8.68
C ASN A 138 -11.20 6.08 -7.43
N VAL A 139 -10.03 6.06 -6.78
CA VAL A 139 -9.84 6.75 -5.49
C VAL A 139 -9.63 8.24 -5.73
N THR A 140 -10.49 9.04 -5.11
CA THR A 140 -10.44 10.50 -5.21
C THR A 140 -9.78 11.17 -4.00
N CYS A 141 -9.68 10.46 -2.87
CA CYS A 141 -9.07 10.99 -1.65
C CYS A 141 -8.21 9.94 -0.94
N THR A 142 -6.94 10.29 -0.72
CA THR A 142 -5.97 9.53 0.08
C THR A 142 -5.35 10.39 1.19
N ASN A 143 -6.06 11.45 1.61
CA ASN A 143 -5.61 12.35 2.66
C ASN A 143 -5.17 11.57 3.90
N ALA A 144 -3.94 11.84 4.37
CA ALA A 144 -3.34 11.22 5.56
C ALA A 144 -3.38 9.67 5.58
N MET A 145 -3.43 8.99 4.42
CA MET A 145 -3.62 7.53 4.33
C MET A 145 -2.62 6.75 5.18
N PHE A 146 -1.35 7.17 5.17
CA PHE A 146 -0.26 6.54 5.94
C PHE A 146 0.30 7.46 7.03
N TYR A 147 -0.34 8.59 7.32
CA TYR A 147 0.16 9.55 8.29
C TYR A 147 0.51 8.89 9.63
N GLY A 148 1.73 9.12 10.13
CA GLY A 148 2.15 8.59 11.43
C GLY A 148 2.41 7.07 11.46
N CYS A 149 2.54 6.40 10.31
CA CYS A 149 3.08 5.04 10.23
C CYS A 149 4.59 5.08 10.49
N SER A 150 4.98 5.44 11.71
CA SER A 150 6.36 5.81 12.04
C SER A 150 7.37 4.66 12.00
N ALA A 151 6.93 3.40 12.07
CA ALA A 151 7.78 2.23 11.93
C ALA A 151 7.88 1.70 10.48
N LEU A 152 7.09 2.24 9.54
CA LEU A 152 7.09 1.78 8.16
C LEU A 152 8.42 2.17 7.50
N GLU A 153 9.14 1.18 6.96
CA GLU A 153 10.48 1.37 6.39
C GLU A 153 10.47 1.45 4.87
N VAL A 154 9.63 0.65 4.24
CA VAL A 154 9.50 0.55 2.77
C VAL A 154 8.02 0.47 2.40
N LEU A 155 7.65 1.14 1.33
CA LEU A 155 6.29 1.10 0.77
C LEU A 155 6.33 0.91 -0.74
N ASP A 156 5.61 -0.08 -1.26
CA ASP A 156 5.46 -0.32 -2.69
C ASP A 156 4.10 0.19 -3.17
N LEU A 157 4.13 1.24 -3.98
CA LEU A 157 2.98 1.86 -4.63
C LEU A 157 2.94 1.51 -6.14
N GLY A 158 3.60 0.45 -6.56
CA GLY A 158 3.65 0.06 -7.98
C GLY A 158 2.27 -0.23 -8.59
N SER A 159 1.28 -0.63 -7.78
CA SER A 159 -0.11 -0.85 -8.20
C SER A 159 -0.98 0.41 -8.15
N PHE A 160 -0.49 1.51 -7.55
CA PHE A 160 -1.29 2.71 -7.33
C PHE A 160 -1.42 3.55 -8.59
N ASP A 161 -2.65 3.88 -8.93
CA ASP A 161 -3.03 4.93 -9.88
C ASP A 161 -3.75 6.03 -9.09
N LEU A 162 -3.11 7.18 -8.96
CA LEU A 162 -3.67 8.35 -8.28
C LEU A 162 -4.12 9.44 -9.26
N SER A 163 -4.31 9.11 -10.54
CA SER A 163 -4.73 10.06 -11.57
C SER A 163 -6.10 10.70 -11.31
N SER A 164 -6.93 10.07 -10.47
CA SER A 164 -8.23 10.60 -10.03
C SER A 164 -8.17 11.31 -8.67
N ALA A 165 -7.02 11.31 -7.98
CA ALA A 165 -6.91 11.81 -6.61
C ALA A 165 -6.97 13.34 -6.57
N GLY A 166 -8.00 13.90 -5.93
CA GLY A 166 -8.13 15.34 -5.68
C GLY A 166 -7.48 15.80 -4.37
N ASP A 167 -7.22 14.90 -3.43
CA ASP A 167 -6.58 15.22 -2.15
C ASP A 167 -5.63 14.11 -1.69
N VAL A 168 -4.34 14.44 -1.66
CA VAL A 168 -3.23 13.61 -1.16
C VAL A 168 -2.52 14.29 0.03
N THR A 169 -3.15 15.29 0.65
CA THR A 169 -2.62 16.05 1.77
C THR A 169 -2.14 15.13 2.88
N ASN A 170 -0.93 15.35 3.41
CA ASN A 170 -0.34 14.55 4.48
C ASN A 170 -0.22 13.03 4.21
N MET A 171 -0.33 12.55 2.97
CA MET A 171 -0.46 11.11 2.67
C MET A 171 0.59 10.25 3.38
N PHE A 172 1.84 10.70 3.44
CA PHE A 172 2.96 10.02 4.13
C PHE A 172 3.46 10.80 5.35
N GLY A 173 2.78 11.86 5.76
CA GLY A 173 3.24 12.73 6.84
C GLY A 173 3.63 11.94 8.09
N SER A 174 4.75 12.31 8.73
CA SER A 174 5.27 11.69 9.97
C SER A 174 5.64 10.20 9.85
N CYS A 175 5.88 9.68 8.64
CA CYS A 175 6.47 8.36 8.42
C CYS A 175 7.99 8.44 8.61
N SER A 176 8.45 8.65 9.84
CA SER A 176 9.85 9.01 10.15
C SER A 176 10.88 7.93 9.82
N SER A 177 10.50 6.65 9.79
CA SER A 177 11.38 5.53 9.42
C SER A 177 11.32 5.19 7.94
N LEU A 178 10.41 5.80 7.17
CA LEU A 178 10.20 5.49 5.75
C LEU A 178 11.42 5.93 4.94
N ARG A 179 12.11 4.95 4.35
CA ARG A 179 13.36 5.16 3.60
C ARG A 179 13.14 5.17 2.11
N THR A 180 12.23 4.29 1.63
CA THR A 180 12.01 4.09 0.21
C THR A 180 10.54 3.92 -0.10
N ILE A 181 10.07 4.63 -1.12
CA ILE A 181 8.75 4.44 -1.72
C ILE A 181 8.99 4.02 -3.17
N TYR A 182 8.63 2.79 -3.51
CA TYR A 182 8.63 2.35 -4.90
C TYR A 182 7.36 2.79 -5.61
N ALA A 183 7.48 3.19 -6.87
CA ALA A 183 6.35 3.58 -7.70
C ALA A 183 6.58 3.24 -9.17
N ALA A 184 5.49 3.14 -9.94
CA ALA A 184 5.55 3.09 -11.40
C ALA A 184 6.11 4.41 -11.96
N ASN A 185 6.77 4.35 -13.12
CA ASN A 185 7.25 5.57 -13.80
C ASN A 185 6.11 6.51 -14.23
N SER A 186 4.91 5.96 -14.38
CA SER A 186 3.67 6.69 -14.68
C SER A 186 3.02 7.31 -13.45
N PHE A 187 3.56 7.04 -12.25
CA PHE A 187 3.01 7.62 -11.02
C PHE A 187 3.04 9.15 -11.09
N ALA A 188 1.88 9.75 -10.94
CA ALA A 188 1.71 11.19 -10.95
C ALA A 188 0.56 11.60 -10.04
N ILE A 189 0.67 12.77 -9.45
CA ILE A 189 -0.41 13.44 -8.74
C ILE A 189 -1.04 14.44 -9.72
N PRO A 190 -2.37 14.50 -9.86
CA PRO A 190 -3.04 15.42 -10.75
C PRO A 190 -2.69 16.88 -10.45
N GLU A 191 -2.58 17.69 -11.49
CA GLU A 191 -2.44 19.13 -11.33
C GLU A 191 -3.68 19.71 -10.61
N GLY A 192 -3.44 20.53 -9.59
CA GLY A 192 -4.50 21.11 -8.77
C GLY A 192 -5.01 20.25 -7.63
N ALA A 193 -4.52 19.01 -7.45
CA ALA A 193 -4.81 18.23 -6.25
C ALA A 193 -4.25 18.89 -4.99
N TYR A 194 -4.99 18.80 -3.88
CA TYR A 194 -4.48 19.22 -2.58
C TYR A 194 -3.37 18.26 -2.15
N SER A 195 -2.17 18.78 -1.87
CA SER A 195 -0.99 17.95 -1.60
C SER A 195 -0.12 18.45 -0.44
N ASN A 196 -0.60 19.42 0.32
CA ASN A 196 0.15 20.05 1.40
C ASN A 196 0.72 19.01 2.37
N ASN A 197 2.01 19.16 2.71
CA ASN A 197 2.70 18.33 3.70
C ASN A 197 2.70 16.82 3.37
N MET A 198 2.58 16.43 2.10
CA MET A 198 2.50 15.02 1.67
C MET A 198 3.60 14.16 2.29
N PHE A 199 4.83 14.70 2.37
CA PHE A 199 6.02 14.04 2.93
C PHE A 199 6.53 14.65 4.23
N SER A 200 5.79 15.57 4.87
CA SER A 200 6.25 16.27 6.08
C SER A 200 6.65 15.28 7.17
N GLY A 201 7.89 15.41 7.69
CA GLY A 201 8.40 14.50 8.74
C GLY A 201 8.88 13.13 8.27
N CYS A 202 8.97 12.87 6.96
CA CYS A 202 9.57 11.66 6.39
C CYS A 202 11.11 11.76 6.39
N THR A 203 11.71 12.01 7.53
CA THR A 203 13.12 12.43 7.66
C THR A 203 14.15 11.39 7.21
N SER A 204 13.77 10.14 7.05
CA SER A 204 14.62 9.05 6.55
C SER A 204 14.50 8.82 5.04
N LEU A 205 13.59 9.53 4.36
CA LEU A 205 13.23 9.25 2.97
C LEU A 205 14.36 9.64 2.02
N VAL A 206 14.67 8.73 1.09
CA VAL A 206 15.66 8.93 0.04
C VAL A 206 15.08 8.43 -1.28
N GLY A 207 15.09 9.25 -2.30
CA GLY A 207 14.70 8.89 -3.65
C GLY A 207 15.66 7.90 -4.32
N GLY A 208 15.21 7.24 -5.37
CA GLY A 208 15.95 6.16 -6.03
C GLY A 208 17.32 6.56 -6.61
N SER A 209 17.54 7.82 -6.91
CA SER A 209 18.84 8.37 -7.36
C SER A 209 19.58 9.16 -6.28
N GLY A 210 19.16 9.04 -5.01
CA GLY A 210 19.83 9.63 -3.87
C GLY A 210 19.31 11.00 -3.42
N THR A 211 18.18 11.47 -3.93
CA THR A 211 17.55 12.72 -3.45
C THR A 211 17.11 12.54 -2.00
N ALA A 212 17.82 13.19 -1.08
CA ALA A 212 17.49 13.14 0.35
C ALA A 212 16.28 14.01 0.66
N TYR A 213 15.59 13.67 1.74
CA TYR A 213 14.50 14.46 2.29
C TYR A 213 14.93 15.91 2.56
N ASP A 214 14.09 16.86 2.14
CA ASP A 214 14.24 18.28 2.42
C ASP A 214 12.90 18.84 2.94
N ALA A 215 12.93 19.46 4.11
CA ALA A 215 11.76 20.06 4.74
C ALA A 215 11.15 21.24 3.96
N ALA A 216 11.88 21.80 3.00
CA ALA A 216 11.39 22.82 2.08
C ALA A 216 10.59 22.25 0.89
N HIS A 217 10.65 20.91 0.67
CA HIS A 217 10.06 20.21 -0.45
C HIS A 217 9.21 19.03 0.02
N VAL A 218 8.11 19.32 0.69
CA VAL A 218 7.26 18.28 1.35
C VAL A 218 5.92 18.03 0.65
N ASP A 219 5.61 18.78 -0.39
CA ASP A 219 4.37 18.67 -1.16
C ASP A 219 4.56 17.74 -2.39
N ALA A 220 3.57 17.66 -3.28
CA ALA A 220 3.59 16.71 -4.40
C ALA A 220 4.64 17.01 -5.48
N GLU A 221 5.33 18.13 -5.44
CA GLU A 221 6.38 18.46 -6.41
C GLU A 221 7.54 17.45 -6.43
N TYR A 222 7.74 16.72 -5.32
CA TYR A 222 8.70 15.61 -5.21
C TYR A 222 8.04 14.23 -5.27
N ALA A 223 6.73 14.13 -5.49
CA ALA A 223 6.00 12.87 -5.64
C ALA A 223 6.18 12.25 -7.04
N ARG A 224 7.43 12.01 -7.42
CA ARG A 224 7.83 11.41 -8.70
C ARG A 224 9.05 10.52 -8.52
N VAL A 225 9.25 9.64 -9.49
CA VAL A 225 10.46 8.80 -9.54
C VAL A 225 11.69 9.72 -9.67
N ASP A 226 12.62 9.54 -8.76
CA ASP A 226 13.84 10.33 -8.66
C ASP A 226 14.77 10.06 -9.85
N ARG A 227 15.18 11.13 -10.52
CA ARG A 227 16.17 11.12 -11.63
C ARG A 227 17.40 11.98 -11.31
N GLY A 228 17.70 12.13 -10.03
CA GLY A 228 18.81 12.92 -9.51
C GLY A 228 18.62 14.42 -9.75
N ALA A 229 19.72 15.15 -9.91
CA ALA A 229 19.70 16.62 -9.98
C ALA A 229 18.86 17.20 -11.13
N THR A 230 18.59 16.43 -12.19
CA THR A 230 17.80 16.90 -13.34
C THR A 230 16.30 16.89 -13.09
N ALA A 231 15.82 15.97 -12.23
CA ALA A 231 14.43 15.85 -11.83
C ALA A 231 14.37 15.15 -10.46
N PRO A 232 14.70 15.86 -9.37
CA PRO A 232 14.72 15.29 -8.04
C PRO A 232 13.32 14.84 -7.62
N GLY A 233 13.23 13.73 -6.89
CA GLY A 233 11.97 13.16 -6.41
C GLY A 233 12.22 12.20 -5.25
N TYR A 234 11.17 11.84 -4.52
CA TYR A 234 11.27 10.96 -3.37
C TYR A 234 10.91 9.50 -3.67
N LEU A 235 10.50 9.19 -4.90
CA LEU A 235 10.11 7.84 -5.26
C LEU A 235 11.26 7.12 -5.98
N ALA A 236 11.34 5.81 -5.76
CA ALA A 236 12.25 4.93 -6.49
C ALA A 236 11.48 4.15 -7.57
N GLY A 237 12.05 4.00 -8.74
CA GLY A 237 11.52 3.06 -9.73
C GLY A 237 11.71 1.62 -9.23
N LYS A 238 10.73 0.76 -9.45
CA LYS A 238 10.82 -0.64 -9.01
C LYS A 238 11.87 -1.39 -9.84
N MET A 239 12.89 -1.96 -9.16
CA MET A 239 13.89 -2.79 -9.84
C MET A 239 13.22 -4.01 -10.48
N GLY A 240 13.65 -4.34 -11.70
CA GLY A 240 13.05 -5.42 -12.47
C GLY A 240 11.75 -5.07 -13.19
N ASP A 241 11.11 -3.96 -12.87
CA ASP A 241 10.00 -3.38 -13.65
C ASP A 241 10.57 -2.62 -14.85
N VAL A 242 10.98 -3.36 -15.86
CA VAL A 242 11.76 -2.82 -16.99
C VAL A 242 10.93 -1.88 -17.85
N ASN A 243 9.65 -2.17 -18.02
CA ASN A 243 8.72 -1.31 -18.77
C ASN A 243 8.16 -0.13 -17.93
N GLY A 244 8.38 -0.13 -16.61
CA GLY A 244 8.02 0.96 -15.73
C GLY A 244 6.53 1.09 -15.42
N ASN A 245 5.76 -0.01 -15.53
CA ASN A 245 4.32 -0.02 -15.28
C ASN A 245 3.93 -0.34 -13.83
N GLY A 246 4.92 -0.46 -12.93
CA GLY A 246 4.73 -0.77 -11.52
C GLY A 246 4.47 -2.24 -11.19
N ARG A 247 4.46 -3.12 -12.22
CA ARG A 247 4.18 -4.56 -12.06
C ARG A 247 5.40 -5.37 -12.50
N LEU A 248 5.81 -6.31 -11.66
CA LEU A 248 6.87 -7.25 -12.00
C LEU A 248 6.25 -8.53 -12.58
N ASN A 249 6.50 -8.81 -13.85
CA ASN A 249 5.88 -9.93 -14.55
C ASN A 249 6.75 -10.44 -15.71
N ALA A 250 6.25 -11.45 -16.45
CA ALA A 250 6.99 -12.06 -17.54
C ALA A 250 7.31 -11.10 -18.70
N VAL A 251 6.57 -9.99 -18.85
CA VAL A 251 6.87 -8.99 -19.89
C VAL A 251 8.17 -8.27 -19.54
N ASP A 252 8.41 -7.96 -18.26
CA ASP A 252 9.64 -7.32 -17.79
C ASP A 252 10.84 -8.24 -18.00
N ALA A 253 10.69 -9.54 -17.70
CA ALA A 253 11.72 -10.55 -17.92
C ALA A 253 12.05 -10.68 -19.42
N GLN A 254 11.04 -10.62 -20.30
CA GLN A 254 11.26 -10.67 -21.76
C GLN A 254 12.00 -9.42 -22.24
N ILE A 255 11.60 -8.24 -21.77
CA ILE A 255 12.28 -6.98 -22.14
C ILE A 255 13.72 -6.98 -21.63
N ALA A 256 13.97 -7.44 -20.40
CA ALA A 256 15.33 -7.56 -19.86
C ALA A 256 16.18 -8.52 -20.70
N TYR A 257 15.62 -9.66 -21.10
CA TYR A 257 16.30 -10.60 -21.99
C TYR A 257 16.62 -9.97 -23.36
N ASP A 258 15.67 -9.24 -23.93
CA ASP A 258 15.85 -8.56 -25.22
C ASP A 258 16.92 -7.45 -25.12
N ILE A 259 16.97 -6.70 -24.01
CA ILE A 259 18.04 -5.73 -23.74
C ILE A 259 19.41 -6.41 -23.68
N ALA A 260 19.50 -7.57 -23.01
CA ALA A 260 20.74 -8.33 -22.86
C ALA A 260 21.25 -8.95 -24.17
N THR A 261 20.33 -9.28 -25.08
CA THR A 261 20.67 -10.12 -26.26
C THR A 261 20.60 -9.39 -27.59
N THR A 262 19.99 -8.20 -27.62
CA THR A 262 19.79 -7.46 -28.89
C THR A 262 20.13 -5.97 -28.72
N THR A 263 20.38 -5.30 -29.84
CA THR A 263 20.55 -3.82 -29.87
C THR A 263 19.25 -3.07 -30.08
N PHE A 264 18.12 -3.78 -30.14
CA PHE A 264 16.81 -3.19 -30.50
C PHE A 264 16.38 -2.03 -29.62
N TYR A 265 16.69 -2.09 -28.32
CA TYR A 265 16.27 -1.07 -27.34
C TYR A 265 17.25 0.09 -27.20
N GLN A 266 18.50 0.01 -27.71
CA GLN A 266 19.56 0.98 -27.49
C GLN A 266 19.22 2.40 -28.00
N ASP A 267 18.42 2.49 -29.04
CA ASP A 267 18.01 3.78 -29.64
C ASP A 267 16.74 4.37 -29.02
N ARG A 268 16.16 3.74 -28.01
CA ARG A 268 14.97 4.25 -27.34
C ARG A 268 15.33 5.38 -26.36
N PRO A 269 14.48 6.44 -26.26
CA PRO A 269 14.71 7.55 -25.33
C PRO A 269 14.77 7.15 -23.84
N ASP A 270 14.11 6.04 -23.49
CA ASP A 270 14.00 5.51 -22.13
C ASP A 270 14.96 4.35 -21.84
N TYR A 271 15.88 4.03 -22.80
CA TYR A 271 16.79 2.88 -22.69
C TYR A 271 17.60 2.87 -21.38
N ALA A 272 18.20 4.01 -21.00
CA ALA A 272 19.01 4.05 -19.79
C ALA A 272 18.22 3.70 -18.52
N ALA A 273 16.96 4.13 -18.43
CA ALA A 273 16.09 3.79 -17.33
C ALA A 273 15.63 2.32 -17.37
N MET A 274 15.36 1.79 -18.57
CA MET A 274 15.05 0.36 -18.75
C MET A 274 16.24 -0.50 -18.38
N PHE A 275 17.45 -0.15 -18.82
CA PHE A 275 18.68 -0.85 -18.50
C PHE A 275 18.92 -0.91 -16.98
N ALA A 276 18.83 0.24 -16.29
CA ALA A 276 19.01 0.30 -14.85
C ALA A 276 18.00 -0.56 -14.06
N ARG A 277 16.76 -0.68 -14.57
CA ARG A 277 15.74 -1.54 -13.96
C ARG A 277 15.91 -3.02 -14.26
N ALA A 278 16.54 -3.34 -15.40
CA ALA A 278 16.80 -4.71 -15.82
C ALA A 278 18.03 -5.32 -15.13
N ASP A 279 19.01 -4.49 -14.75
CA ASP A 279 20.23 -4.91 -14.06
C ASP A 279 19.95 -5.19 -12.58
N VAL A 280 19.64 -6.42 -12.25
CA VAL A 280 19.18 -6.87 -10.91
C VAL A 280 20.13 -7.87 -10.26
N THR A 281 21.21 -8.32 -10.94
CA THR A 281 22.12 -9.34 -10.42
C THR A 281 23.60 -8.93 -10.56
N GLY A 282 24.48 -9.72 -9.98
CA GLY A 282 25.93 -9.67 -10.22
C GLY A 282 26.77 -8.93 -9.19
N ALA A 283 26.21 -7.99 -8.41
CA ALA A 283 26.94 -7.33 -7.33
C ALA A 283 27.13 -8.26 -6.11
N PRO A 284 28.25 -8.13 -5.36
CA PRO A 284 28.40 -8.81 -4.08
C PRO A 284 27.25 -8.42 -3.12
N GLY A 285 26.35 -9.37 -2.84
CA GLY A 285 25.12 -9.12 -2.08
C GLY A 285 23.84 -9.22 -2.92
N GLY A 286 23.93 -9.48 -4.25
CA GLY A 286 22.79 -9.77 -5.13
C GLY A 286 22.09 -8.55 -5.69
N GLY A 287 22.79 -7.42 -5.83
CA GLY A 287 22.28 -6.19 -6.47
C GLY A 287 22.86 -5.92 -7.86
N PRO A 288 22.55 -4.77 -8.49
CA PRO A 288 23.02 -4.40 -9.83
C PRO A 288 24.53 -4.36 -9.97
N ASP A 289 25.07 -4.81 -11.10
CA ASP A 289 26.49 -4.79 -11.41
C ASP A 289 26.87 -3.91 -12.62
N GLY A 290 25.90 -3.20 -13.18
CA GLY A 290 26.07 -2.36 -14.35
C GLY A 290 26.01 -3.11 -15.69
N GLN A 291 25.56 -4.39 -15.68
CA GLN A 291 25.38 -5.19 -16.89
C GLN A 291 24.01 -5.87 -16.90
N VAL A 292 23.30 -5.81 -18.01
CA VAL A 292 22.06 -6.58 -18.17
C VAL A 292 22.37 -7.86 -18.94
N THR A 293 22.09 -8.98 -18.33
CA THR A 293 22.39 -10.31 -18.81
C THR A 293 21.15 -11.21 -18.80
N ALA A 294 21.27 -12.41 -19.36
CA ALA A 294 20.20 -13.41 -19.25
C ALA A 294 19.92 -13.82 -17.80
N ASN A 295 20.89 -13.66 -16.88
CA ASN A 295 20.69 -13.94 -15.47
C ASN A 295 19.74 -12.92 -14.81
N ASP A 296 19.78 -11.65 -15.24
CA ASP A 296 18.84 -10.61 -14.77
C ASP A 296 17.43 -10.93 -15.22
N ALA A 297 17.24 -11.32 -16.49
CA ALA A 297 15.95 -11.76 -16.99
C ALA A 297 15.40 -12.96 -16.21
N PHE A 298 16.25 -13.94 -15.88
CA PHE A 298 15.87 -15.09 -15.07
C PHE A 298 15.53 -14.70 -13.64
N ALA A 299 16.31 -13.80 -13.03
CA ALA A 299 16.05 -13.29 -11.68
C ALA A 299 14.72 -12.54 -11.61
N ILE A 300 14.42 -11.69 -12.60
CA ILE A 300 13.14 -10.98 -12.72
C ILE A 300 11.98 -11.96 -12.87
N GLN A 301 12.12 -12.97 -13.75
CA GLN A 301 11.08 -13.99 -13.94
C GLN A 301 10.84 -14.81 -12.66
N TYR A 302 11.92 -15.19 -11.96
CA TYR A 302 11.83 -15.94 -10.71
C TYR A 302 11.17 -15.13 -9.60
N ALA A 303 11.50 -13.85 -9.51
CA ALA A 303 10.89 -12.91 -8.57
C ALA A 303 9.39 -12.74 -8.86
N ALA A 304 9.02 -12.54 -10.14
CA ALA A 304 7.62 -12.40 -10.55
C ALA A 304 6.77 -13.63 -10.20
N LEU A 305 7.37 -14.85 -10.32
CA LEU A 305 6.67 -16.10 -9.98
C LEU A 305 6.49 -16.33 -8.47
N ARG A 306 7.35 -15.71 -7.64
CA ARG A 306 7.34 -15.89 -6.18
C ARG A 306 6.81 -14.71 -5.39
N GLY A 307 6.36 -13.65 -6.06
CA GLY A 307 5.88 -12.43 -5.40
C GLY A 307 7.02 -11.75 -4.63
N TRP A 308 8.10 -11.42 -5.30
CA TRP A 308 9.26 -10.77 -4.69
C TRP A 308 8.90 -9.37 -4.20
N GLY A 309 8.99 -9.15 -2.89
CA GLY A 309 8.62 -7.92 -2.21
C GLY A 309 7.56 -8.14 -1.12
N ALA A 310 7.25 -9.40 -0.80
CA ALA A 310 6.49 -9.74 0.41
C ALA A 310 7.40 -9.71 1.65
#